data_5535550361763870e1e266ad4aef7dd2
#
_entry.id   5535550361763870e1e266ad4aef7dd2
#
_cell.length_a   1.000
_cell.length_b   1.000
_cell.length_c   1.000
_cell.angle_alpha   90.00
_cell.angle_beta   90.00
_cell.angle_gamma   90.00
#
_symmetry.space_group_name_H-M   'P 1'
#
loop_
_entity.id
_entity.type
_entity.pdbx_description
1 polymer ?
#
loop_
_entity_poly.entity_id
_entity_poly.type
_entity_poly.pdbx_seq_one_letter_code
_entity_poly.pdbx_strand_id
1 'polypeptide(L)'
;MSPYLFTRIRRRPVLTLCSLILAAILSGLVCFLAGYQADQQQKLSQAQARFRIPCVVTNRQGTTATELRMSSSIVTIVTDPTSPLYPLIRDVEMSKTFSCSSPLLSVEHSMLYGITSLSCFPQLDASLGAVVDAPADFCARQEPVCLVSQRVYDTLSEKALNLAVEDPKYAPDKGCGSVSLTVVGWYGGDGSDVFLPFGAAQELMLQISGATSCDSLRFYAADNRNLDTLRQTASAWFGQVDPSASDTQLPRVALTIHEEAYQTAVAALEQNIARSRYLLPVLLALALGIGFLISLLATRHETRNYALMRSIGLTRQRLFFSILLEQTIPPLLSAAVLCLIMHQYLPVLLFLICYLLGCCPAALRASRTAPLELLREQE
;
A
#
# COMPACT_ATOMS: atom_id res chain seq x y z
N MET A 1 -34.11 42.99 -11.00
CA MET A 1 -34.39 41.55 -10.77
C MET A 1 -34.06 41.06 -9.36
N SER A 2 -33.07 41.58 -8.66
CA SER A 2 -32.65 41.08 -7.33
C SER A 2 -33.66 41.25 -6.17
N PRO A 3 -34.43 42.37 -6.01
CA PRO A 3 -35.33 42.53 -4.86
C PRO A 3 -36.55 41.58 -4.92
N TYR A 4 -36.99 41.18 -6.11
CA TYR A 4 -38.11 40.28 -6.31
C TYR A 4 -37.79 38.83 -5.89
N LEU A 5 -36.62 38.36 -6.20
CA LEU A 5 -36.15 37.01 -5.80
C LEU A 5 -36.06 36.87 -4.28
N PHE A 6 -35.54 37.91 -3.59
CA PHE A 6 -35.37 37.91 -2.14
C PHE A 6 -36.71 37.91 -1.38
N THR A 7 -37.68 38.71 -1.86
CA THR A 7 -39.03 38.74 -1.28
C THR A 7 -39.78 37.40 -1.47
N ARG A 8 -39.49 36.69 -2.54
CA ARG A 8 -40.11 35.38 -2.85
C ARG A 8 -39.56 34.25 -2.00
N ILE A 9 -38.26 34.19 -1.78
CA ILE A 9 -37.61 33.23 -0.86
C ILE A 9 -38.17 33.43 0.56
N ARG A 10 -38.38 34.69 0.99
CA ARG A 10 -38.93 35.00 2.32
C ARG A 10 -40.39 34.59 2.50
N ARG A 11 -41.17 34.48 1.42
CA ARG A 11 -42.59 34.07 1.47
C ARG A 11 -42.78 32.56 1.61
N ARG A 12 -41.72 31.72 1.38
CA ARG A 12 -41.81 30.26 1.46
C ARG A 12 -40.63 29.64 2.16
N PRO A 13 -40.45 29.96 3.43
CA PRO A 13 -39.26 29.51 4.16
C PRO A 13 -39.15 27.98 4.27
N VAL A 14 -40.29 27.27 4.40
CA VAL A 14 -40.32 25.82 4.57
C VAL A 14 -39.81 25.08 3.34
N LEU A 15 -40.30 25.43 2.15
CA LEU A 15 -39.92 24.72 0.91
C LEU A 15 -38.47 25.00 0.50
N THR A 16 -38.02 26.26 0.68
CA THR A 16 -36.61 26.63 0.46
C THR A 16 -35.68 26.00 1.47
N LEU A 17 -36.08 25.91 2.73
CA LEU A 17 -35.30 25.24 3.78
C LEU A 17 -35.18 23.73 3.49
N CYS A 18 -36.29 23.06 3.14
CA CYS A 18 -36.27 21.63 2.78
C CYS A 18 -35.38 21.39 1.55
N SER A 19 -35.47 22.23 0.51
CA SER A 19 -34.61 22.10 -0.69
C SER A 19 -33.14 22.33 -0.37
N LEU A 20 -32.82 23.26 0.52
CA LEU A 20 -31.45 23.53 0.96
C LEU A 20 -30.88 22.38 1.78
N ILE A 21 -31.64 21.84 2.75
CA ILE A 21 -31.22 20.69 3.56
C ILE A 21 -31.02 19.45 2.67
N LEU A 22 -31.95 19.19 1.77
CA LEU A 22 -31.84 18.03 0.88
C LEU A 22 -30.65 18.14 -0.09
N ALA A 23 -30.43 19.33 -0.66
CA ALA A 23 -29.29 19.61 -1.50
C ALA A 23 -27.96 19.50 -0.71
N ALA A 24 -27.94 19.95 0.55
CA ALA A 24 -26.77 19.85 1.41
C ALA A 24 -26.44 18.36 1.75
N ILE A 25 -27.44 17.57 2.07
CA ILE A 25 -27.25 16.14 2.33
C ILE A 25 -26.73 15.41 1.09
N LEU A 26 -27.36 15.63 -0.06
CA LEU A 26 -26.95 14.96 -1.30
C LEU A 26 -25.58 15.37 -1.78
N SER A 27 -25.29 16.70 -1.79
CA SER A 27 -23.98 17.19 -2.19
C SER A 27 -22.88 16.72 -1.20
N GLY A 28 -23.19 16.68 0.11
CA GLY A 28 -22.31 16.14 1.13
C GLY A 28 -22.00 14.65 0.91
N LEU A 29 -23.02 13.87 0.56
CA LEU A 29 -22.86 12.44 0.28
C LEU A 29 -22.00 12.19 -0.98
N VAL A 30 -22.20 12.99 -2.03
CA VAL A 30 -21.38 12.92 -3.26
C VAL A 30 -19.93 13.28 -2.97
N CYS A 31 -19.68 14.35 -2.19
CA CYS A 31 -18.33 14.74 -1.79
C CYS A 31 -17.67 13.69 -0.91
N PHE A 32 -18.40 13.12 0.05
CA PHE A 32 -17.90 12.06 0.92
C PHE A 32 -17.49 10.82 0.12
N LEU A 33 -18.32 10.36 -0.81
CA LEU A 33 -18.00 9.21 -1.66
C LEU A 33 -16.80 9.48 -2.59
N ALA A 34 -16.73 10.66 -3.17
CA ALA A 34 -15.60 11.04 -4.03
C ALA A 34 -14.29 11.10 -3.22
N GLY A 35 -14.32 11.67 -2.00
CA GLY A 35 -13.18 11.71 -1.10
C GLY A 35 -12.76 10.31 -0.63
N TYR A 36 -13.72 9.46 -0.29
CA TYR A 36 -13.47 8.07 0.07
C TYR A 36 -12.82 7.30 -1.08
N GLN A 37 -13.29 7.49 -2.32
CA GLN A 37 -12.69 6.85 -3.49
C GLN A 37 -11.24 7.30 -3.72
N ALA A 38 -10.95 8.60 -3.57
CA ALA A 38 -9.59 9.12 -3.68
C ALA A 38 -8.67 8.56 -2.59
N ASP A 39 -9.14 8.46 -1.34
CA ASP A 39 -8.40 7.86 -0.24
C ASP A 39 -8.09 6.38 -0.50
N GLN A 40 -9.05 5.59 -0.98
CA GLN A 40 -8.85 4.19 -1.32
C GLN A 40 -7.82 4.02 -2.47
N GLN A 41 -7.87 4.88 -3.49
CA GLN A 41 -6.88 4.88 -4.57
C GLN A 41 -5.48 5.22 -4.07
N GLN A 42 -5.37 6.18 -3.16
CA GLN A 42 -4.10 6.52 -2.53
C GLN A 42 -3.55 5.36 -1.70
N LYS A 43 -4.38 4.71 -0.89
CA LYS A 43 -4.00 3.52 -0.12
C LYS A 43 -3.56 2.37 -1.03
N LEU A 44 -4.26 2.14 -2.14
CA LEU A 44 -3.86 1.15 -3.13
C LEU A 44 -2.48 1.44 -3.72
N SER A 45 -2.24 2.70 -4.13
CA SER A 45 -0.93 3.10 -4.66
C SER A 45 0.19 2.97 -3.63
N GLN A 46 -0.09 3.29 -2.36
CA GLN A 46 0.86 3.11 -1.26
C GLN A 46 1.14 1.63 -0.97
N ALA A 47 0.11 0.79 -0.98
CA ALA A 47 0.28 -0.65 -0.83
C ALA A 47 1.14 -1.24 -1.96
N GLN A 48 0.88 -0.83 -3.20
CA GLN A 48 1.67 -1.26 -4.35
C GLN A 48 3.15 -0.82 -4.28
N ALA A 49 3.42 0.37 -3.72
CA ALA A 49 4.79 0.89 -3.65
C ALA A 49 5.57 0.47 -2.41
N ARG A 50 4.91 0.29 -1.26
CA ARG A 50 5.57 0.17 0.05
C ARG A 50 5.37 -1.16 0.75
N PHE A 51 4.45 -2.00 0.31
CA PHE A 51 4.26 -3.31 0.93
C PHE A 51 5.53 -4.15 0.76
N ARG A 52 6.00 -4.75 1.84
CA ARG A 52 7.20 -5.61 1.82
C ARG A 52 6.77 -7.04 1.53
N ILE A 53 6.96 -7.49 0.29
CA ILE A 53 6.68 -8.88 -0.09
C ILE A 53 7.97 -9.66 0.04
N PRO A 54 8.08 -10.56 1.03
CA PRO A 54 9.26 -11.38 1.20
C PRO A 54 9.29 -12.50 0.15
N CYS A 55 10.44 -12.60 -0.50
CA CYS A 55 10.79 -13.65 -1.43
C CYS A 55 11.83 -14.53 -0.74
N VAL A 56 11.48 -15.75 -0.38
CA VAL A 56 12.32 -16.67 0.37
C VAL A 56 12.78 -17.80 -0.55
N VAL A 57 14.08 -18.01 -0.61
CA VAL A 57 14.63 -19.16 -1.29
C VAL A 57 14.58 -20.36 -0.35
N THR A 58 14.05 -21.48 -0.85
CA THR A 58 13.87 -22.72 -0.10
C THR A 58 14.53 -23.87 -0.88
N ASN A 59 14.62 -25.05 -0.23
CA ASN A 59 14.89 -26.26 -1.00
C ASN A 59 13.77 -26.52 -2.01
N ARG A 60 13.97 -27.43 -2.95
CA ARG A 60 12.99 -27.72 -4.01
C ARG A 60 11.62 -28.14 -3.48
N GLN A 61 11.59 -28.79 -2.32
CA GLN A 61 10.34 -29.23 -1.68
C GLN A 61 9.61 -28.13 -0.91
N GLY A 62 10.25 -26.96 -0.69
CA GLY A 62 9.67 -25.86 0.08
C GLY A 62 9.68 -26.06 1.60
N THR A 63 10.41 -27.08 2.09
CA THR A 63 10.39 -27.44 3.51
C THR A 63 11.42 -26.71 4.36
N THR A 64 12.57 -26.32 3.77
CA THR A 64 13.67 -25.64 4.47
C THR A 64 14.12 -24.40 3.72
N ALA A 65 14.42 -23.32 4.44
CA ALA A 65 14.96 -22.07 3.92
C ALA A 65 16.40 -21.81 4.39
N THR A 66 16.94 -22.73 5.19
CA THR A 66 18.29 -22.68 5.75
C THR A 66 19.09 -23.87 5.24
N GLU A 67 20.42 -23.81 5.34
CA GLU A 67 21.35 -24.88 4.94
C GLU A 67 21.28 -25.28 3.44
N LEU A 68 20.88 -24.35 2.56
CA LEU A 68 20.61 -24.63 1.14
C LEU A 68 21.88 -24.83 0.30
N ARG A 69 23.06 -24.47 0.79
CA ARG A 69 24.36 -24.60 0.09
C ARG A 69 24.35 -24.01 -1.32
N MET A 70 23.82 -22.79 -1.44
CA MET A 70 23.76 -22.10 -2.73
C MET A 70 25.14 -21.69 -3.21
N SER A 71 25.39 -21.87 -4.51
CA SER A 71 26.68 -21.56 -5.14
C SER A 71 26.96 -20.06 -5.21
N SER A 72 28.24 -19.70 -5.38
CA SER A 72 28.68 -18.31 -5.62
C SER A 72 27.94 -17.62 -6.76
N SER A 73 27.52 -18.37 -7.79
CA SER A 73 26.75 -17.80 -8.90
C SER A 73 25.43 -17.18 -8.45
N ILE A 74 24.72 -17.80 -7.50
CA ILE A 74 23.48 -17.26 -6.95
C ILE A 74 23.76 -16.00 -6.13
N VAL A 75 24.85 -16.00 -5.32
CA VAL A 75 25.28 -14.82 -4.58
C VAL A 75 25.54 -13.65 -5.55
N THR A 76 26.30 -13.89 -6.63
CA THR A 76 26.59 -12.87 -7.65
C THR A 76 25.33 -12.34 -8.31
N ILE A 77 24.36 -13.19 -8.68
CA ILE A 77 23.13 -12.77 -9.35
C ILE A 77 22.31 -11.79 -8.51
N VAL A 78 22.29 -11.95 -7.18
CA VAL A 78 21.53 -11.07 -6.29
C VAL A 78 22.31 -9.85 -5.82
N THR A 79 23.65 -9.84 -5.94
CA THR A 79 24.51 -8.73 -5.49
C THR A 79 25.07 -7.88 -6.62
N ASP A 80 25.18 -8.41 -7.84
CA ASP A 80 25.75 -7.70 -8.98
C ASP A 80 24.72 -6.73 -9.60
N PRO A 81 25.02 -5.41 -9.64
CA PRO A 81 24.16 -4.41 -10.26
C PRO A 81 23.87 -4.65 -11.76
N THR A 82 24.71 -5.43 -12.44
CA THR A 82 24.51 -5.77 -13.86
C THR A 82 23.54 -6.93 -14.09
N SER A 83 23.17 -7.64 -13.01
CA SER A 83 22.21 -8.74 -13.09
C SER A 83 20.80 -8.26 -13.41
N PRO A 84 20.05 -8.97 -14.28
CA PRO A 84 18.66 -8.63 -14.59
C PRO A 84 17.72 -8.76 -13.38
N LEU A 85 18.10 -9.48 -12.34
CA LEU A 85 17.35 -9.64 -11.10
C LEU A 85 17.52 -8.47 -10.14
N TYR A 86 18.73 -7.84 -10.12
CA TYR A 86 19.08 -6.79 -9.17
C TYR A 86 18.10 -5.61 -9.12
N PRO A 87 17.63 -5.01 -10.24
CA PRO A 87 16.69 -3.90 -10.21
C PRO A 87 15.28 -4.29 -9.72
N LEU A 88 14.96 -5.57 -9.67
CA LEU A 88 13.65 -6.10 -9.27
C LEU A 88 13.58 -6.45 -7.78
N ILE A 89 14.74 -6.46 -7.09
CA ILE A 89 14.86 -6.87 -5.68
C ILE A 89 15.42 -5.75 -4.83
N ARG A 90 15.16 -5.82 -3.54
CA ARG A 90 15.73 -4.92 -2.51
C ARG A 90 15.94 -5.68 -1.22
N ASP A 91 16.72 -5.09 -0.33
CA ASP A 91 16.95 -5.60 1.03
C ASP A 91 17.34 -7.09 1.01
N VAL A 92 18.43 -7.40 0.31
CA VAL A 92 18.92 -8.79 0.19
C VAL A 92 19.53 -9.23 1.51
N GLU A 93 18.97 -10.29 2.08
CA GLU A 93 19.39 -10.92 3.33
C GLU A 93 19.97 -12.30 3.02
N MET A 94 21.26 -12.45 3.32
CA MET A 94 21.96 -13.72 3.14
C MET A 94 22.62 -14.13 4.45
N SER A 95 22.68 -15.42 4.68
CA SER A 95 23.49 -15.97 5.78
C SER A 95 24.31 -17.16 5.33
N LYS A 96 25.46 -17.32 6.01
CA LYS A 96 26.33 -18.50 5.94
C LYS A 96 26.58 -19.02 7.34
N THR A 97 26.53 -20.33 7.49
CA THR A 97 26.66 -21.01 8.78
C THR A 97 27.94 -21.84 8.81
N PHE A 98 28.69 -21.70 9.90
CA PHE A 98 29.84 -22.54 10.22
C PHE A 98 29.68 -23.13 11.62
N SER A 99 30.22 -24.29 11.87
CA SER A 99 30.44 -24.74 13.23
C SER A 99 31.67 -24.05 13.80
N CYS A 100 31.64 -23.63 15.04
CA CYS A 100 32.80 -23.07 15.70
C CYS A 100 32.96 -23.61 17.12
N SER A 101 34.19 -23.59 17.59
CA SER A 101 34.51 -23.96 18.97
C SER A 101 35.53 -22.98 19.55
N SER A 102 35.36 -22.67 20.82
CA SER A 102 36.30 -21.88 21.60
C SER A 102 36.19 -22.25 23.09
N PRO A 103 37.28 -22.19 23.85
CA PRO A 103 37.24 -22.39 25.30
C PRO A 103 36.37 -21.40 26.06
N LEU A 104 36.07 -20.21 25.42
CA LEU A 104 35.24 -19.14 25.97
C LEU A 104 33.75 -19.34 25.70
N LEU A 105 33.39 -20.21 24.77
CA LEU A 105 32.01 -20.54 24.46
C LEU A 105 31.61 -21.77 25.29
N SER A 106 30.50 -21.68 25.99
CA SER A 106 30.07 -22.70 26.97
C SER A 106 29.55 -24.02 26.36
N VAL A 107 29.51 -24.13 25.03
CA VAL A 107 28.98 -25.27 24.29
C VAL A 107 30.05 -25.76 23.31
N GLU A 108 30.25 -27.09 23.25
CA GLU A 108 31.22 -27.69 22.34
C GLU A 108 30.99 -27.41 20.85
N HIS A 109 29.74 -27.13 20.47
CA HIS A 109 29.37 -26.77 19.10
C HIS A 109 28.54 -25.50 19.10
N SER A 110 29.21 -24.35 19.04
CA SER A 110 28.60 -23.08 18.78
C SER A 110 28.53 -22.82 17.28
N MET A 111 27.59 -21.99 16.84
CA MET A 111 27.47 -21.64 15.45
C MET A 111 28.04 -20.23 15.20
N LEU A 112 28.75 -20.11 14.08
CA LEU A 112 29.25 -18.84 13.57
C LEU A 112 28.43 -18.49 12.31
N TYR A 113 27.73 -17.37 12.34
CA TYR A 113 26.88 -16.93 11.26
C TYR A 113 27.46 -15.69 10.56
N GLY A 114 27.74 -15.81 9.27
CA GLY A 114 27.99 -14.65 8.40
C GLY A 114 26.68 -14.05 7.94
N ILE A 115 26.43 -12.77 8.18
CA ILE A 115 25.14 -12.12 7.92
C ILE A 115 25.29 -10.82 7.11
N THR A 116 24.32 -10.55 6.19
CA THR A 116 24.24 -9.29 5.45
C THR A 116 23.39 -8.25 6.16
N SER A 117 22.50 -8.67 7.07
CA SER A 117 21.62 -7.79 7.84
C SER A 117 21.33 -8.40 9.22
N LEU A 118 21.15 -7.54 10.22
CA LEU A 118 20.73 -7.96 11.56
C LEU A 118 19.34 -8.61 11.55
N SER A 119 18.48 -8.26 10.61
CA SER A 119 17.15 -8.85 10.43
C SER A 119 17.15 -10.31 9.95
N CYS A 120 18.31 -10.87 9.58
CA CYS A 120 18.45 -12.29 9.24
C CYS A 120 18.04 -13.22 10.40
N PHE A 121 18.26 -12.77 11.64
CA PHE A 121 17.99 -13.58 12.84
C PHE A 121 17.11 -12.84 13.85
N PRO A 122 16.08 -13.48 14.42
CA PRO A 122 15.17 -12.84 15.37
C PRO A 122 15.87 -12.27 16.63
N GLN A 123 16.96 -12.87 17.06
CA GLN A 123 17.75 -12.44 18.21
C GLN A 123 18.58 -11.18 17.97
N LEU A 124 18.72 -10.75 16.72
CA LEU A 124 19.38 -9.52 16.31
C LEU A 124 18.41 -8.47 15.79
N ASP A 125 17.17 -8.83 15.54
CA ASP A 125 16.18 -7.94 14.93
C ASP A 125 15.53 -7.03 16.00
N ALA A 126 15.96 -5.77 16.02
CA ALA A 126 15.39 -4.76 16.90
C ALA A 126 13.89 -4.54 16.67
N SER A 127 13.36 -4.83 15.47
CA SER A 127 11.92 -4.71 15.17
C SER A 127 11.10 -5.78 15.90
N LEU A 128 11.71 -6.89 16.27
CA LEU A 128 11.13 -7.96 17.08
C LEU A 128 11.40 -7.77 18.59
N GLY A 129 12.04 -6.67 18.99
CA GLY A 129 12.35 -6.35 20.39
C GLY A 129 13.69 -6.90 20.88
N ALA A 130 14.57 -7.34 19.98
CA ALA A 130 15.92 -7.76 20.35
C ALA A 130 16.75 -6.55 20.85
N VAL A 131 17.51 -6.76 21.91
CA VAL A 131 18.46 -5.78 22.43
C VAL A 131 19.83 -6.08 21.83
N VAL A 132 20.31 -5.17 20.99
CA VAL A 132 21.58 -5.33 20.28
C VAL A 132 22.37 -4.03 20.39
N ASP A 133 23.62 -4.16 20.83
CA ASP A 133 24.61 -3.07 20.82
C ASP A 133 25.63 -3.37 19.71
N ALA A 134 25.36 -2.86 18.54
CA ALA A 134 26.22 -3.07 17.36
C ALA A 134 26.45 -1.74 16.62
N PRO A 135 27.62 -1.54 16.03
CA PRO A 135 27.86 -0.40 15.13
C PRO A 135 26.88 -0.42 13.96
N ALA A 136 26.38 0.76 13.54
CA ALA A 136 25.43 0.87 12.44
C ALA A 136 25.96 0.32 11.10
N ASP A 137 27.27 0.33 10.92
CA ASP A 137 27.98 -0.16 9.74
C ASP A 137 28.44 -1.63 9.87
N PHE A 138 28.05 -2.35 10.93
CA PHE A 138 28.53 -3.70 11.23
C PHE A 138 28.45 -4.64 10.02
N CYS A 139 27.27 -4.78 9.42
CA CYS A 139 27.06 -5.70 8.31
C CYS A 139 27.78 -5.32 7.01
N ALA A 140 28.18 -4.05 6.88
CA ALA A 140 28.92 -3.54 5.71
C ALA A 140 30.43 -3.73 5.81
N ARG A 141 30.96 -4.10 6.99
CA ARG A 141 32.40 -4.29 7.20
C ARG A 141 32.90 -5.56 6.52
N GLN A 142 34.12 -5.49 6.04
CA GLN A 142 34.86 -6.65 5.50
C GLN A 142 35.89 -7.18 6.52
N GLU A 143 36.14 -6.44 7.58
CA GLU A 143 37.08 -6.82 8.63
C GLU A 143 36.55 -7.99 9.46
N PRO A 144 37.42 -8.82 10.05
CA PRO A 144 37.02 -9.95 10.89
C PRO A 144 36.53 -9.48 12.27
N VAL A 145 35.37 -8.84 12.31
CA VAL A 145 34.68 -8.35 13.51
C VAL A 145 33.47 -9.23 13.82
N CYS A 146 33.09 -9.32 15.10
CA CYS A 146 31.93 -10.12 15.46
C CYS A 146 31.06 -9.49 16.56
N LEU A 147 29.81 -9.99 16.63
CA LEU A 147 28.89 -9.80 17.75
C LEU A 147 28.79 -11.12 18.50
N VAL A 148 28.76 -11.03 19.81
CA VAL A 148 28.63 -12.17 20.73
C VAL A 148 27.46 -11.95 21.68
N SER A 149 27.01 -12.96 22.41
CA SER A 149 26.01 -12.73 23.45
C SER A 149 26.57 -11.87 24.57
N GLN A 150 25.70 -11.13 25.23
CA GLN A 150 26.08 -10.26 26.36
C GLN A 150 26.88 -11.02 27.42
N ARG A 151 26.50 -12.26 27.72
CA ARG A 151 27.23 -13.13 28.66
C ARG A 151 28.67 -13.36 28.25
N VAL A 152 28.94 -13.65 26.98
CA VAL A 152 30.31 -13.85 26.46
C VAL A 152 31.08 -12.53 26.47
N TYR A 153 30.42 -11.44 26.07
CA TYR A 153 31.03 -10.09 26.06
C TYR A 153 31.55 -9.68 27.45
N ASP A 154 30.76 -9.94 28.49
CA ASP A 154 31.12 -9.61 29.88
C ASP A 154 32.26 -10.46 30.44
N THR A 155 32.51 -11.65 29.89
CA THR A 155 33.63 -12.53 30.32
C THR A 155 34.91 -12.27 29.58
N LEU A 156 34.90 -11.50 28.48
CA LEU A 156 36.09 -11.20 27.68
C LEU A 156 36.91 -10.10 28.32
N SER A 157 38.14 -10.45 28.71
CA SER A 157 39.15 -9.47 29.19
C SER A 157 39.74 -8.64 28.06
N GLU A 158 39.96 -9.26 26.91
CA GLU A 158 40.38 -8.65 25.65
C GLU A 158 39.24 -8.77 24.63
N LYS A 159 39.02 -7.72 23.83
CA LYS A 159 37.97 -7.73 22.79
C LYS A 159 38.37 -8.59 21.58
N ALA A 160 39.02 -9.71 21.81
CA ALA A 160 39.46 -10.63 20.79
C ALA A 160 38.95 -12.04 21.11
N LEU A 161 38.36 -12.69 20.12
CA LEU A 161 37.82 -14.04 20.21
C LEU A 161 38.48 -14.96 19.17
N ASN A 162 39.23 -15.95 19.64
CA ASN A 162 39.82 -16.95 18.77
C ASN A 162 38.89 -18.14 18.65
N LEU A 163 38.53 -18.47 17.41
CA LEU A 163 37.64 -19.55 17.07
C LEU A 163 38.34 -20.58 16.19
N ALA A 164 38.20 -21.84 16.52
CA ALA A 164 38.38 -22.90 15.54
C ALA A 164 37.04 -23.05 14.77
N VAL A 165 37.11 -22.91 13.46
CA VAL A 165 35.94 -22.87 12.58
C VAL A 165 35.99 -24.07 11.63
N GLU A 166 34.86 -24.70 11.47
CA GLU A 166 34.67 -25.83 10.56
C GLU A 166 33.43 -25.55 9.68
N ASP A 167 33.58 -25.74 8.38
CA ASP A 167 32.42 -25.80 7.49
C ASP A 167 31.95 -27.28 7.43
N PRO A 168 30.83 -27.62 8.11
CA PRO A 168 30.35 -29.00 8.21
C PRO A 168 29.96 -29.62 6.87
N LYS A 169 29.97 -28.81 5.82
CA LYS A 169 29.57 -29.19 4.45
C LYS A 169 30.75 -29.64 3.58
N TYR A 170 31.96 -29.48 4.08
CA TYR A 170 33.19 -29.93 3.42
C TYR A 170 33.78 -31.12 4.20
N ALA A 171 34.61 -31.90 3.52
CA ALA A 171 35.31 -32.98 4.17
C ALA A 171 36.21 -32.46 5.30
N PRO A 172 36.35 -33.16 6.42
CA PRO A 172 37.12 -32.73 7.59
C PRO A 172 38.55 -32.25 7.28
N ASP A 173 39.14 -32.79 6.22
CA ASP A 173 40.52 -32.48 5.81
C ASP A 173 40.65 -31.14 5.08
N LYS A 174 39.55 -30.50 4.67
CA LYS A 174 39.53 -29.28 3.88
C LYS A 174 38.62 -28.16 4.42
N GLY A 175 37.91 -28.42 5.51
CA GLY A 175 36.87 -27.53 6.03
C GLY A 175 37.24 -26.83 7.34
N CYS A 176 38.44 -27.04 7.87
CA CYS A 176 38.84 -26.53 9.17
C CYS A 176 39.80 -25.35 9.06
N GLY A 177 39.61 -24.35 9.89
CA GLY A 177 40.46 -23.16 9.98
C GLY A 177 40.39 -22.53 11.37
N SER A 178 41.31 -21.63 11.64
CA SER A 178 41.26 -20.79 12.84
C SER A 178 41.13 -19.34 12.44
N VAL A 179 40.30 -18.59 13.14
CA VAL A 179 40.08 -17.16 12.89
C VAL A 179 40.15 -16.41 14.21
N SER A 180 40.78 -15.26 14.20
CA SER A 180 40.75 -14.31 15.31
C SER A 180 39.82 -13.18 14.95
N LEU A 181 38.75 -13.02 15.73
CA LEU A 181 37.71 -12.01 15.50
C LEU A 181 37.80 -10.92 16.59
N THR A 182 37.64 -9.67 16.19
CA THR A 182 37.51 -8.56 17.12
C THR A 182 36.05 -8.40 17.52
N VAL A 183 35.74 -8.46 18.81
CA VAL A 183 34.38 -8.27 19.34
C VAL A 183 34.04 -6.78 19.36
N VAL A 184 33.08 -6.36 18.56
CA VAL A 184 32.67 -4.95 18.40
C VAL A 184 31.33 -4.62 19.04
N GLY A 185 30.60 -5.62 19.50
CA GLY A 185 29.31 -5.43 20.14
C GLY A 185 28.72 -6.73 20.68
N TRP A 186 27.51 -6.66 21.21
CA TRP A 186 26.83 -7.79 21.81
C TRP A 186 25.35 -7.80 21.47
N TYR A 187 24.70 -8.96 21.63
CA TYR A 187 23.26 -9.14 21.57
C TYR A 187 22.72 -9.73 22.88
N GLY A 188 21.48 -9.41 23.22
CA GLY A 188 20.81 -9.88 24.42
C GLY A 188 20.54 -11.38 24.40
N GLY A 189 20.75 -12.03 25.55
CA GLY A 189 20.50 -13.46 25.72
C GLY A 189 21.75 -14.26 26.13
N ASP A 190 21.55 -15.53 26.44
CA ASP A 190 22.60 -16.45 26.93
C ASP A 190 23.12 -17.39 25.82
N GLY A 191 22.87 -17.05 24.55
CA GLY A 191 23.30 -17.86 23.41
C GLY A 191 24.83 -17.96 23.30
N SER A 192 25.32 -19.00 22.63
CA SER A 192 26.73 -19.17 22.30
C SER A 192 27.04 -18.88 20.84
N ASP A 193 26.06 -18.40 20.08
CA ASP A 193 26.22 -18.06 18.67
C ASP A 193 27.05 -16.81 18.49
N VAL A 194 27.82 -16.79 17.42
CA VAL A 194 28.68 -15.67 17.03
C VAL A 194 28.26 -15.17 15.66
N PHE A 195 28.13 -13.86 15.50
CA PHE A 195 27.73 -13.25 14.23
C PHE A 195 28.87 -12.41 13.67
N LEU A 196 29.14 -12.56 12.38
CA LEU A 196 30.13 -11.76 11.66
C LEU A 196 29.52 -11.18 10.38
N PRO A 197 30.08 -10.08 9.82
CA PRO A 197 29.65 -9.55 8.54
C PRO A 197 29.82 -10.58 7.43
N PHE A 198 28.89 -10.60 6.48
CA PHE A 198 28.92 -11.58 5.38
C PHE A 198 30.19 -11.45 4.51
N GLY A 199 30.75 -10.24 4.34
CA GLY A 199 32.00 -10.02 3.64
C GLY A 199 33.17 -10.75 4.31
N ALA A 200 33.31 -10.63 5.63
CA ALA A 200 34.33 -11.37 6.40
C ALA A 200 34.08 -12.89 6.34
N ALA A 201 32.81 -13.32 6.33
CA ALA A 201 32.47 -14.74 6.15
C ALA A 201 32.87 -15.27 4.78
N GLN A 202 32.77 -14.48 3.72
CA GLN A 202 33.22 -14.84 2.38
C GLN A 202 34.74 -15.03 2.31
N GLU A 203 35.51 -14.14 2.95
CA GLU A 203 36.97 -14.30 3.03
C GLU A 203 37.36 -15.56 3.79
N LEU A 204 36.67 -15.84 4.90
CA LEU A 204 36.87 -17.06 5.67
C LEU A 204 36.54 -18.31 4.82
N MET A 205 35.44 -18.29 4.04
CA MET A 205 35.11 -19.39 3.13
C MET A 205 36.19 -19.61 2.07
N LEU A 206 36.71 -18.55 1.48
CA LEU A 206 37.79 -18.66 0.49
C LEU A 206 39.06 -19.30 1.10
N GLN A 207 39.38 -18.98 2.34
CA GLN A 207 40.54 -19.56 3.05
C GLN A 207 40.32 -21.04 3.36
N ILE A 208 39.11 -21.42 3.81
CA ILE A 208 38.82 -22.79 4.26
C ILE A 208 38.49 -23.71 3.08
N SER A 209 37.63 -23.29 2.15
CA SER A 209 37.08 -24.18 1.12
C SER A 209 37.41 -23.78 -0.32
N GLY A 210 38.01 -22.60 -0.52
CA GLY A 210 38.37 -22.07 -1.85
C GLY A 210 37.16 -21.62 -2.70
N ALA A 211 35.93 -21.64 -2.14
CA ALA A 211 34.70 -21.23 -2.84
C ALA A 211 33.78 -20.49 -1.90
N THR A 212 33.02 -19.52 -2.44
CA THR A 212 31.98 -18.82 -1.70
C THR A 212 30.64 -19.50 -1.87
N SER A 213 29.83 -19.50 -0.81
CA SER A 213 28.44 -20.03 -0.83
C SER A 213 27.60 -19.28 0.19
N CYS A 214 26.27 -19.39 0.08
CA CYS A 214 25.36 -18.95 1.13
C CYS A 214 24.38 -20.08 1.48
N ASP A 215 23.90 -20.07 2.71
CA ASP A 215 23.03 -21.11 3.24
C ASP A 215 21.58 -20.69 3.34
N SER A 216 21.31 -19.40 3.45
CA SER A 216 19.98 -18.83 3.31
C SER A 216 20.01 -17.59 2.45
N LEU A 217 18.92 -17.34 1.75
CA LEU A 217 18.73 -16.17 0.91
C LEU A 217 17.28 -15.74 1.00
N ARG A 218 17.08 -14.51 1.41
CA ARG A 218 15.80 -13.82 1.41
C ARG A 218 15.99 -12.42 0.82
N PHE A 219 15.03 -11.97 0.07
CA PHE A 219 15.02 -10.60 -0.48
C PHE A 219 13.58 -10.12 -0.59
N TYR A 220 13.39 -8.85 -0.87
CA TYR A 220 12.07 -8.26 -1.02
C TYR A 220 11.89 -7.75 -2.44
N ALA A 221 10.66 -7.80 -2.95
CA ALA A 221 10.35 -7.18 -4.25
C ALA A 221 10.57 -5.66 -4.19
N ALA A 222 11.23 -5.09 -5.19
CA ALA A 222 11.48 -3.66 -5.29
C ALA A 222 10.19 -2.90 -5.63
N ASP A 223 9.40 -3.44 -6.58
CA ASP A 223 8.09 -2.91 -6.96
C ASP A 223 7.07 -4.06 -7.07
N ASN A 224 6.03 -3.97 -6.27
CA ASN A 224 4.98 -4.99 -6.21
C ASN A 224 4.10 -5.05 -7.46
N ARG A 225 4.20 -4.08 -8.36
CA ARG A 225 3.51 -4.09 -9.66
C ARG A 225 4.17 -5.06 -10.64
N ASN A 226 5.44 -5.36 -10.42
CA ASN A 226 6.28 -6.14 -11.34
C ASN A 226 6.58 -7.56 -10.81
N LEU A 227 5.72 -8.12 -9.94
CA LEU A 227 5.91 -9.46 -9.37
C LEU A 227 5.98 -10.55 -10.44
N ASP A 228 5.19 -10.45 -11.49
CA ASP A 228 5.24 -11.42 -12.59
C ASP A 228 6.57 -11.35 -13.35
N THR A 229 7.10 -10.15 -13.58
CA THR A 229 8.43 -9.97 -14.17
C THR A 229 9.51 -10.53 -13.26
N LEU A 230 9.41 -10.28 -11.94
CA LEU A 230 10.32 -10.85 -10.95
C LEU A 230 10.28 -12.39 -10.99
N ARG A 231 9.07 -12.98 -10.98
CA ARG A 231 8.88 -14.44 -11.06
C ARG A 231 9.48 -15.02 -12.34
N GLN A 232 9.22 -14.40 -13.48
CA GLN A 232 9.74 -14.84 -14.77
C GLN A 232 11.27 -14.73 -14.83
N THR A 233 11.84 -13.60 -14.38
CA THR A 233 13.28 -13.40 -14.38
C THR A 233 13.97 -14.36 -13.40
N ALA A 234 13.43 -14.52 -12.20
CA ALA A 234 13.96 -15.43 -11.18
C ALA A 234 13.89 -16.92 -11.61
N SER A 235 12.93 -17.31 -12.45
CA SER A 235 12.77 -18.70 -12.92
C SER A 235 13.96 -19.22 -13.70
N ALA A 236 14.86 -18.34 -14.16
CA ALA A 236 16.11 -18.75 -14.82
C ALA A 236 17.11 -19.40 -13.84
N TRP A 237 17.03 -19.09 -12.54
CA TRP A 237 17.98 -19.57 -11.54
C TRP A 237 17.31 -20.36 -10.40
N PHE A 238 16.05 -20.08 -10.13
CA PHE A 238 15.27 -20.72 -9.06
C PHE A 238 14.14 -21.56 -9.66
N GLY A 239 13.97 -22.77 -9.17
CA GLY A 239 12.81 -23.59 -9.51
C GLY A 239 11.53 -23.12 -8.82
N GLN A 240 10.43 -23.74 -9.19
CA GLN A 240 9.20 -23.67 -8.43
C GLN A 240 9.20 -24.74 -7.33
N VAL A 241 8.49 -24.49 -6.25
CA VAL A 241 8.31 -25.46 -5.18
C VAL A 241 7.55 -26.67 -5.71
N ASP A 242 8.13 -27.85 -5.56
CA ASP A 242 7.54 -29.13 -5.93
C ASP A 242 7.73 -30.13 -4.77
N PRO A 243 6.66 -30.41 -4.01
CA PRO A 243 6.76 -31.34 -2.87
C PRO A 243 7.21 -32.76 -3.24
N SER A 244 7.07 -33.12 -4.51
CA SER A 244 7.47 -34.46 -5.01
C SER A 244 8.91 -34.51 -5.55
N ALA A 245 9.58 -33.36 -5.62
CA ALA A 245 10.93 -33.29 -6.17
C ALA A 245 11.96 -33.97 -5.27
N SER A 246 12.95 -34.61 -5.85
CA SER A 246 14.11 -35.10 -5.12
C SER A 246 15.19 -34.01 -5.01
N ASP A 247 16.01 -34.03 -3.96
CA ASP A 247 17.10 -33.07 -3.75
C ASP A 247 18.20 -33.10 -4.83
N THR A 248 18.17 -34.12 -5.68
CA THR A 248 19.11 -34.29 -6.80
C THR A 248 18.68 -33.56 -8.07
N GLN A 249 17.43 -33.11 -8.17
CA GLN A 249 16.92 -32.40 -9.35
C GLN A 249 17.41 -30.95 -9.41
N LEU A 250 17.79 -30.49 -10.60
CA LEU A 250 18.18 -29.11 -10.85
C LEU A 250 16.99 -28.26 -11.35
N PRO A 251 16.88 -26.99 -10.95
CA PRO A 251 17.65 -26.30 -9.90
C PRO A 251 17.33 -26.85 -8.50
N ARG A 252 18.33 -26.93 -7.63
CA ARG A 252 18.16 -27.51 -6.27
C ARG A 252 17.35 -26.64 -5.32
N VAL A 253 17.21 -25.35 -5.64
CA VAL A 253 16.52 -24.37 -4.83
C VAL A 253 15.32 -23.84 -5.57
N ALA A 254 14.29 -23.50 -4.83
CA ALA A 254 13.04 -22.92 -5.32
C ALA A 254 12.83 -21.53 -4.70
N LEU A 255 12.14 -20.65 -5.42
CA LEU A 255 11.74 -19.34 -4.92
C LEU A 255 10.27 -19.36 -4.52
N THR A 256 10.00 -19.00 -3.26
CA THR A 256 8.65 -18.78 -2.75
C THR A 256 8.43 -17.30 -2.54
N ILE A 257 7.42 -16.73 -3.19
CA ILE A 257 7.00 -15.34 -3.05
C ILE A 257 5.77 -15.33 -2.15
N HIS A 258 5.89 -14.75 -0.97
CA HIS A 258 4.79 -14.67 0.01
C HIS A 258 3.90 -13.47 -0.27
N GLU A 259 3.09 -13.56 -1.31
CA GLU A 259 2.22 -12.47 -1.77
C GLU A 259 0.78 -12.53 -1.25
N GLU A 260 0.39 -13.57 -0.49
CA GLU A 260 -0.99 -13.81 -0.06
C GLU A 260 -1.59 -12.64 0.73
N ALA A 261 -0.82 -12.10 1.70
CA ALA A 261 -1.26 -10.95 2.49
C ALA A 261 -1.41 -9.69 1.63
N TYR A 262 -0.50 -9.48 0.69
CA TYR A 262 -0.56 -8.38 -0.27
C TYR A 262 -1.77 -8.52 -1.20
N GLN A 263 -1.98 -9.67 -1.81
CA GLN A 263 -3.12 -9.93 -2.70
C GLN A 263 -4.45 -9.72 -1.97
N THR A 264 -4.57 -10.22 -0.73
CA THR A 264 -5.77 -10.03 0.09
C THR A 264 -6.04 -8.54 0.36
N ALA A 265 -5.01 -7.78 0.74
CA ALA A 265 -5.13 -6.35 0.99
C ALA A 265 -5.50 -5.56 -0.27
N VAL A 266 -4.86 -5.86 -1.40
CA VAL A 266 -5.13 -5.22 -2.71
C VAL A 266 -6.54 -5.54 -3.18
N ALA A 267 -6.96 -6.81 -3.14
CA ALA A 267 -8.30 -7.23 -3.55
C ALA A 267 -9.41 -6.54 -2.74
N ALA A 268 -9.21 -6.37 -1.43
CA ALA A 268 -10.14 -5.63 -0.58
C ALA A 268 -10.25 -4.15 -0.98
N LEU A 269 -9.11 -3.50 -1.28
CA LEU A 269 -9.09 -2.09 -1.73
C LEU A 269 -9.74 -1.94 -3.11
N GLU A 270 -9.43 -2.81 -4.06
CA GLU A 270 -10.02 -2.80 -5.41
C GLU A 270 -11.53 -3.03 -5.36
N GLN A 271 -12.01 -3.94 -4.51
CA GLN A 271 -13.44 -4.17 -4.32
C GLN A 271 -14.14 -2.92 -3.75
N ASN A 272 -13.52 -2.21 -2.80
CA ASN A 272 -14.06 -0.98 -2.25
C ASN A 272 -14.09 0.16 -3.30
N ILE A 273 -13.05 0.27 -4.12
CA ILE A 273 -13.00 1.23 -5.25
C ILE A 273 -14.10 0.89 -6.26
N ALA A 274 -14.26 -0.37 -6.62
CA ALA A 274 -15.30 -0.80 -7.55
C ALA A 274 -16.70 -0.48 -7.02
N ARG A 275 -16.98 -0.78 -5.74
CA ARG A 275 -18.27 -0.45 -5.10
C ARG A 275 -18.54 1.07 -5.11
N SER A 276 -17.58 1.88 -4.74
CA SER A 276 -17.74 3.34 -4.74
C SER A 276 -17.93 3.91 -6.15
N ARG A 277 -17.29 3.30 -7.16
CA ARG A 277 -17.44 3.68 -8.57
C ARG A 277 -18.88 3.47 -9.08
N TYR A 278 -19.57 2.45 -8.61
CA TYR A 278 -20.99 2.23 -8.97
C TYR A 278 -21.95 3.11 -8.17
N LEU A 279 -21.64 3.42 -6.92
CA LEU A 279 -22.51 4.26 -6.08
C LEU A 279 -22.55 5.72 -6.52
N LEU A 280 -21.46 6.27 -7.03
CA LEU A 280 -21.40 7.66 -7.44
C LEU A 280 -22.42 8.02 -8.55
N PRO A 281 -22.53 7.31 -9.69
CA PRO A 281 -23.53 7.60 -10.70
C PRO A 281 -24.96 7.40 -10.21
N VAL A 282 -25.19 6.44 -9.30
CA VAL A 282 -26.52 6.25 -8.68
C VAL A 282 -26.94 7.47 -7.87
N LEU A 283 -26.00 8.03 -7.08
CA LEU A 283 -26.26 9.26 -6.34
C LEU A 283 -26.50 10.48 -7.24
N LEU A 284 -25.76 10.59 -8.34
CA LEU A 284 -25.98 11.64 -9.33
C LEU A 284 -27.34 11.51 -10.02
N ALA A 285 -27.75 10.30 -10.36
CA ALA A 285 -29.09 10.04 -10.89
C ALA A 285 -30.19 10.39 -9.87
N LEU A 286 -29.96 10.07 -8.59
CA LEU A 286 -30.87 10.45 -7.50
C LEU A 286 -30.94 11.98 -7.35
N ALA A 287 -29.81 12.69 -7.44
CA ALA A 287 -29.77 14.15 -7.42
C ALA A 287 -30.59 14.77 -8.58
N LEU A 288 -30.48 14.21 -9.78
CA LEU A 288 -31.27 14.59 -10.95
C LEU A 288 -32.78 14.38 -10.69
N GLY A 289 -33.15 13.22 -10.17
CA GLY A 289 -34.55 12.89 -9.85
C GLY A 289 -35.15 13.82 -8.79
N ILE A 290 -34.38 14.09 -7.73
CA ILE A 290 -34.80 15.01 -6.65
C ILE A 290 -34.88 16.44 -7.16
N GLY A 291 -33.92 16.90 -7.98
CA GLY A 291 -33.98 18.21 -8.63
C GLY A 291 -35.26 18.37 -9.47
N PHE A 292 -35.63 17.32 -10.23
CA PHE A 292 -36.88 17.29 -10.99
C PHE A 292 -38.13 17.38 -10.09
N LEU A 293 -38.20 16.58 -9.03
CA LEU A 293 -39.34 16.56 -8.10
C LEU A 293 -39.52 17.90 -7.38
N ILE A 294 -38.44 18.48 -6.86
CA ILE A 294 -38.48 19.79 -6.18
C ILE A 294 -38.94 20.86 -7.17
N SER A 295 -38.40 20.86 -8.40
CA SER A 295 -38.78 21.81 -9.45
C SER A 295 -40.23 21.64 -9.81
N LEU A 296 -40.74 20.42 -9.93
CA LEU A 296 -42.13 20.15 -10.27
C LEU A 296 -43.11 20.62 -9.15
N LEU A 297 -42.75 20.36 -7.88
CA LEU A 297 -43.54 20.84 -6.74
C LEU A 297 -43.55 22.38 -6.65
N ALA A 298 -42.37 23.01 -6.81
CA ALA A 298 -42.25 24.46 -6.80
C ALA A 298 -43.06 25.13 -7.91
N THR A 299 -43.02 24.56 -9.13
CA THR A 299 -43.76 25.08 -10.28
C THR A 299 -45.26 24.89 -10.16
N ARG A 300 -45.73 23.75 -9.65
CA ARG A 300 -47.19 23.51 -9.40
C ARG A 300 -47.75 24.54 -8.39
N HIS A 301 -47.02 24.83 -7.36
CA HIS A 301 -47.46 25.80 -6.34
C HIS A 301 -47.51 27.27 -6.83
N GLU A 302 -46.86 27.57 -7.93
CA GLU A 302 -46.72 28.93 -8.43
C GLU A 302 -47.35 29.16 -9.80
N THR A 303 -48.14 28.23 -10.27
CA THR A 303 -48.83 28.30 -11.58
C THR A 303 -49.53 29.64 -11.78
N ARG A 304 -50.26 30.12 -10.76
CA ARG A 304 -50.97 31.42 -10.81
C ARG A 304 -50.01 32.61 -10.98
N ASN A 305 -48.91 32.66 -10.26
CA ASN A 305 -47.92 33.74 -10.36
C ASN A 305 -47.24 33.74 -11.73
N TYR A 306 -46.94 32.57 -12.27
CA TYR A 306 -46.36 32.44 -13.61
C TYR A 306 -47.37 32.86 -14.73
N ALA A 307 -48.64 32.52 -14.55
CA ALA A 307 -49.70 32.98 -15.45
C ALA A 307 -49.82 34.52 -15.45
N LEU A 308 -49.84 35.16 -14.28
CA LEU A 308 -49.85 36.62 -14.13
C LEU A 308 -48.62 37.30 -14.76
N MET A 309 -47.42 36.71 -14.56
CA MET A 309 -46.21 37.24 -15.18
C MET A 309 -46.26 37.21 -16.72
N ARG A 310 -46.85 36.14 -17.27
CA ARG A 310 -47.02 36.03 -18.73
C ARG A 310 -48.09 36.98 -19.25
N SER A 311 -49.15 37.25 -18.51
CA SER A 311 -50.19 38.23 -18.92
C SER A 311 -49.67 39.65 -18.94
N ILE A 312 -48.63 39.97 -18.10
CA ILE A 312 -47.95 41.29 -18.08
C ILE A 312 -46.90 41.39 -19.20
N GLY A 313 -46.70 40.36 -20.04
CA GLY A 313 -45.82 40.39 -21.20
C GLY A 313 -44.43 39.77 -21.05
N LEU A 314 -44.14 38.99 -20.00
CA LEU A 314 -42.89 38.27 -19.91
C LEU A 314 -42.78 37.17 -21.01
N THR A 315 -41.63 37.17 -21.70
CA THR A 315 -41.34 36.15 -22.72
C THR A 315 -41.09 34.76 -22.10
N ARG A 316 -41.38 33.68 -22.84
CA ARG A 316 -41.18 32.30 -22.40
C ARG A 316 -39.75 32.05 -21.90
N GLN A 317 -38.77 32.57 -22.60
CA GLN A 317 -37.36 32.40 -22.26
C GLN A 317 -37.01 33.08 -20.93
N ARG A 318 -37.48 34.34 -20.72
CA ARG A 318 -37.23 35.05 -19.46
C ARG A 318 -37.91 34.39 -18.28
N LEU A 319 -39.10 33.83 -18.47
CA LEU A 319 -39.79 33.07 -17.43
C LEU A 319 -39.04 31.79 -17.09
N PHE A 320 -38.58 31.02 -18.09
CA PHE A 320 -37.79 29.81 -17.90
C PHE A 320 -36.51 30.09 -17.08
N PHE A 321 -35.73 31.09 -17.49
CA PHE A 321 -34.51 31.45 -16.77
C PHE A 321 -34.80 31.96 -15.35
N SER A 322 -35.91 32.67 -15.13
CA SER A 322 -36.31 33.13 -13.80
C SER A 322 -36.63 31.96 -12.86
N ILE A 323 -37.35 30.94 -13.34
CA ILE A 323 -37.67 29.73 -12.59
C ILE A 323 -36.38 28.94 -12.28
N LEU A 324 -35.53 28.78 -13.30
CA LEU A 324 -34.29 28.05 -13.14
C LEU A 324 -33.36 28.72 -12.11
N LEU A 325 -33.22 30.03 -12.19
CA LEU A 325 -32.37 30.83 -11.31
C LEU A 325 -32.84 30.76 -9.85
N GLU A 326 -34.16 30.74 -9.61
CA GLU A 326 -34.73 30.60 -8.29
C GLU A 326 -34.39 29.22 -7.67
N GLN A 327 -34.43 28.16 -8.47
CA GLN A 327 -34.18 26.80 -8.03
C GLN A 327 -32.68 26.50 -7.88
N THR A 328 -31.80 27.33 -8.47
CA THR A 328 -30.35 27.16 -8.31
C THR A 328 -29.79 27.72 -7.00
N ILE A 329 -30.49 28.66 -6.37
CA ILE A 329 -29.98 29.33 -5.15
C ILE A 329 -29.74 28.37 -3.98
N PRO A 330 -30.69 27.47 -3.59
CA PRO A 330 -30.47 26.58 -2.49
C PRO A 330 -29.29 25.61 -2.72
N PRO A 331 -29.18 24.88 -3.86
CA PRO A 331 -28.06 23.99 -4.11
C PRO A 331 -26.73 24.73 -4.29
N LEU A 332 -26.74 25.96 -4.81
CA LEU A 332 -25.54 26.79 -4.94
C LEU A 332 -25.00 27.23 -3.57
N LEU A 333 -25.87 27.59 -2.64
CA LEU A 333 -25.48 27.90 -1.27
C LEU A 333 -24.91 26.69 -0.55
N SER A 334 -25.56 25.53 -0.65
CA SER A 334 -25.07 24.29 -0.05
C SER A 334 -23.73 23.87 -0.66
N ALA A 335 -23.59 23.99 -1.98
CA ALA A 335 -22.37 23.72 -2.71
C ALA A 335 -21.20 24.63 -2.29
N ALA A 336 -21.46 25.94 -2.15
CA ALA A 336 -20.45 26.89 -1.71
C ALA A 336 -19.92 26.56 -0.30
N VAL A 337 -20.82 26.26 0.63
CA VAL A 337 -20.42 25.85 1.99
C VAL A 337 -19.59 24.57 1.97
N LEU A 338 -20.00 23.57 1.20
CA LEU A 338 -19.25 22.30 1.10
C LEU A 338 -17.89 22.44 0.40
N CYS A 339 -17.80 23.30 -0.62
CA CYS A 339 -16.51 23.63 -1.24
C CYS A 339 -15.52 24.26 -0.25
N LEU A 340 -16.01 25.11 0.66
CA LEU A 340 -15.17 25.70 1.71
C LEU A 340 -14.71 24.68 2.75
N ILE A 341 -15.56 23.70 3.09
CA ILE A 341 -15.25 22.70 4.12
C ILE A 341 -14.38 21.57 3.55
N MET A 342 -14.77 21.01 2.39
CA MET A 342 -14.19 19.78 1.84
C MET A 342 -13.08 20.01 0.81
N HIS A 343 -12.91 21.23 0.29
CA HIS A 343 -11.95 21.62 -0.76
C HIS A 343 -12.03 20.77 -2.04
N GLN A 344 -13.20 20.17 -2.30
CA GLN A 344 -13.45 19.28 -3.44
C GLN A 344 -14.39 19.95 -4.44
N TYR A 345 -13.83 20.63 -5.45
CA TYR A 345 -14.61 21.40 -6.42
C TYR A 345 -15.29 20.53 -7.49
N LEU A 346 -14.62 19.47 -7.96
CA LEU A 346 -15.10 18.64 -9.08
C LEU A 346 -16.41 17.87 -8.76
N PRO A 347 -16.52 17.12 -7.64
CA PRO A 347 -17.74 16.43 -7.27
C PRO A 347 -18.93 17.38 -7.04
N VAL A 348 -18.66 18.53 -6.42
CA VAL A 348 -19.68 19.57 -6.18
C VAL A 348 -20.22 20.15 -7.48
N LEU A 349 -19.33 20.45 -8.43
CA LEU A 349 -19.71 20.93 -9.75
C LEU A 349 -20.59 19.91 -10.49
N LEU A 350 -20.19 18.66 -10.45
CA LEU A 350 -20.90 17.56 -11.11
C LEU A 350 -22.30 17.36 -10.49
N PHE A 351 -22.42 17.44 -9.17
CA PHE A 351 -23.69 17.45 -8.47
C PHE A 351 -24.60 18.61 -8.92
N LEU A 352 -24.07 19.85 -8.97
CA LEU A 352 -24.82 21.02 -9.42
C LEU A 352 -25.34 20.88 -10.84
N ILE A 353 -24.52 20.39 -11.76
CA ILE A 353 -24.91 20.14 -13.15
C ILE A 353 -26.07 19.11 -13.21
N CYS A 354 -25.95 17.99 -12.51
CA CYS A 354 -26.99 16.95 -12.48
C CYS A 354 -28.31 17.47 -11.88
N TYR A 355 -28.22 18.20 -10.76
CA TYR A 355 -29.38 18.80 -10.11
C TYR A 355 -30.10 19.79 -11.03
N LEU A 356 -29.35 20.68 -11.69
CA LEU A 356 -29.89 21.67 -12.63
C LEU A 356 -30.52 21.02 -13.87
N LEU A 357 -29.88 19.98 -14.39
CA LEU A 357 -30.47 19.16 -15.49
C LEU A 357 -31.80 18.55 -15.07
N GLY A 358 -31.92 18.11 -13.82
CA GLY A 358 -33.19 17.63 -13.26
C GLY A 358 -34.26 18.72 -13.19
N CYS A 359 -33.91 19.96 -12.87
CA CYS A 359 -34.84 21.08 -12.80
C CYS A 359 -35.36 21.57 -14.20
N CYS A 360 -34.57 21.36 -15.26
CA CYS A 360 -34.90 21.85 -16.60
C CYS A 360 -36.25 21.37 -17.16
N PRO A 361 -36.64 20.07 -17.11
CA PRO A 361 -37.91 19.60 -17.68
C PRO A 361 -39.14 20.23 -17.04
N ALA A 362 -39.12 20.39 -15.70
CA ALA A 362 -40.24 20.98 -14.96
C ALA A 362 -40.37 22.49 -15.28
N ALA A 363 -39.25 23.23 -15.33
CA ALA A 363 -39.22 24.63 -15.71
C ALA A 363 -39.66 24.82 -17.17
N LEU A 364 -39.26 23.95 -18.10
CA LEU A 364 -39.71 23.95 -19.49
C LEU A 364 -41.22 23.74 -19.60
N ARG A 365 -41.76 22.77 -18.88
CA ARG A 365 -43.20 22.51 -18.85
C ARG A 365 -43.98 23.72 -18.36
N ALA A 366 -43.57 24.33 -17.25
CA ALA A 366 -44.20 25.50 -16.68
C ALA A 366 -44.14 26.74 -17.61
N SER A 367 -43.05 26.89 -18.37
CA SER A 367 -42.90 28.00 -19.32
C SER A 367 -43.70 27.83 -20.63
N ARG A 368 -44.10 26.58 -20.99
CA ARG A 368 -44.84 26.26 -22.23
C ARG A 368 -46.36 26.26 -22.07
N THR A 369 -46.88 26.00 -20.87
CA THR A 369 -48.34 25.98 -20.62
C THR A 369 -48.98 27.35 -20.88
N ALA A 370 -50.15 27.32 -21.51
CA ALA A 370 -50.90 28.57 -21.83
C ALA A 370 -51.43 29.21 -20.54
N PRO A 371 -51.46 30.56 -20.42
CA PRO A 371 -51.91 31.24 -19.20
C PRO A 371 -53.37 30.88 -18.82
N LEU A 372 -54.23 30.65 -19.79
CA LEU A 372 -55.62 30.23 -19.59
C LEU A 372 -55.79 28.85 -19.05
N GLU A 373 -54.96 27.86 -19.48
CA GLU A 373 -54.98 26.48 -18.95
C GLU A 373 -54.52 26.44 -17.49
N LEU A 374 -53.51 27.26 -17.13
CA LEU A 374 -53.02 27.33 -15.76
C LEU A 374 -54.02 27.92 -14.76
N LEU A 375 -54.94 28.75 -15.21
CA LEU A 375 -56.02 29.29 -14.38
C LEU A 375 -57.19 28.29 -14.25
N ARG A 376 -57.41 27.40 -15.24
CA ARG A 376 -58.52 26.44 -15.28
C ARG A 376 -58.24 25.15 -14.50
N GLU A 377 -57.01 24.75 -14.31
CA GLU A 377 -56.62 23.57 -13.52
C GLU A 377 -56.87 23.71 -12.00
N GLN A 378 -57.32 24.90 -11.52
CA GLN A 378 -57.56 25.18 -10.09
C GLN A 378 -59.04 25.41 -9.71
N GLU A 379 -59.96 25.27 -10.64
CA GLU A 379 -61.40 25.13 -10.37
C GLU A 379 -61.75 23.62 -10.35
#